data_9ccd24889b7f66745672641e6e13049d
#
_entry.id   9ccd24889b7f66745672641e6e13049d
#
_cell.length_a   1.000
_cell.length_b   1.000
_cell.length_c   1.000
_cell.angle_alpha   90.00
_cell.angle_beta   90.00
_cell.angle_gamma   90.00
#
_symmetry.space_group_name_H-M   'P 1'
#
loop_
_entity.id
_entity.type
_entity.pdbx_description
1 polymer ?
#
loop_
_entity_poly.entity_id
_entity_poly.type
_entity_poly.pdbx_seq_one_letter_code
_entity_poly.pdbx_strand_id
1 'polypeptide(L)'
;ALAEGYSNHPIANSIREAYGRELDLSRVDQTTEIAGHGIAVLVDGRKVLVGNEKLMKKEGIDFVPDDHVGTVVYVAKEGRFLGSVCISDTVKEGAREAISQMKEVGVKKCIMLTGDREEAAADVAQKLGLDEYHAGLLPGDKVDQVEKLLASKSENSKLAFVGDGINDAPVLTRADVGIAMGSLGSDAAIEAADVVLMDDDIQKIASVVKISRKTLKIVKQNIVFALAVKAVVLIMGALGLANMWEAVFADVGVSVLAILNAMRALKYKG
;
A
#
# COMPACT_ATOMS: atom_id res chain seq x y z
N ALA A 1 -22.38 17.54 9.40
CA ALA A 1 -22.99 16.27 9.02
C ALA A 1 -24.38 16.46 8.38
N LEU A 2 -25.39 17.06 9.06
CA LEU A 2 -26.74 17.26 8.52
C LEU A 2 -26.75 17.97 7.16
N ALA A 3 -25.98 19.03 7.00
CA ALA A 3 -25.89 19.79 5.75
C ALA A 3 -25.37 18.95 4.57
N GLU A 4 -24.52 17.99 4.84
CA GLU A 4 -23.95 17.06 3.87
C GLU A 4 -24.73 15.74 3.75
N GLY A 5 -25.91 15.67 4.38
CA GLY A 5 -26.71 14.44 4.46
C GLY A 5 -27.16 13.87 3.11
N TYR A 6 -27.42 14.72 2.13
CA TYR A 6 -27.85 14.35 0.77
C TYR A 6 -26.72 14.34 -0.26
N SER A 7 -25.50 14.75 0.12
CA SER A 7 -24.35 14.79 -0.79
C SER A 7 -23.70 13.41 -0.94
N ASN A 8 -23.41 13.00 -2.17
CA ASN A 8 -22.64 11.80 -2.47
C ASN A 8 -21.14 12.08 -2.63
N HIS A 9 -20.69 13.28 -2.32
CA HIS A 9 -19.29 13.65 -2.42
C HIS A 9 -18.45 12.90 -1.38
N PRO A 10 -17.22 12.43 -1.70
CA PRO A 10 -16.35 11.74 -0.73
C PRO A 10 -16.16 12.49 0.58
N ILE A 11 -16.01 13.82 0.51
CA ILE A 11 -15.91 14.71 1.68
C ILE A 11 -17.15 14.59 2.59
N ALA A 12 -18.34 14.55 2.00
CA ALA A 12 -19.59 14.39 2.75
C ALA A 12 -19.67 13.04 3.45
N ASN A 13 -19.20 11.98 2.79
CA ASN A 13 -19.12 10.65 3.38
C ASN A 13 -18.21 10.66 4.60
N SER A 14 -16.99 11.19 4.48
CA SER A 14 -16.04 11.29 5.60
C SER A 14 -16.60 12.08 6.79
N ILE A 15 -17.33 13.18 6.53
CA ILE A 15 -17.99 13.96 7.59
C ILE A 15 -19.09 13.15 8.29
N ARG A 16 -19.86 12.35 7.51
CA ARG A 16 -20.93 11.50 8.09
C ARG A 16 -20.36 10.36 8.91
N GLU A 17 -19.32 9.71 8.42
CA GLU A 17 -18.60 8.65 9.14
C GLU A 17 -18.01 9.16 10.45
N ALA A 18 -17.32 10.30 10.42
CA ALA A 18 -16.77 10.92 11.61
C ALA A 18 -17.83 11.34 12.63
N TYR A 19 -19.03 11.71 12.17
CA TYR A 19 -20.15 12.02 13.06
C TYR A 19 -20.66 10.77 13.80
N GLY A 20 -20.63 9.60 13.17
CA GLY A 20 -20.87 8.29 13.80
C GLY A 20 -22.27 8.07 14.40
N ARG A 21 -23.24 8.92 14.08
CA ARG A 21 -24.62 8.83 14.56
C ARG A 21 -25.58 8.92 13.39
N GLU A 22 -26.77 8.36 13.56
CA GLU A 22 -27.86 8.48 12.60
C GLU A 22 -28.27 9.95 12.44
N LEU A 23 -28.41 10.40 11.18
CA LEU A 23 -28.78 11.77 10.85
C LEU A 23 -30.30 11.86 10.67
N ASP A 24 -30.93 12.73 11.44
CA ASP A 24 -32.35 13.07 11.21
C ASP A 24 -32.44 14.09 10.05
N LEU A 25 -32.53 13.57 8.84
CA LEU A 25 -32.62 14.37 7.63
C LEU A 25 -33.95 15.12 7.47
N SER A 26 -34.97 14.81 8.29
CA SER A 26 -36.23 15.57 8.31
C SER A 26 -36.06 17.02 8.76
N ARG A 27 -34.94 17.33 9.41
CA ARG A 27 -34.55 18.69 9.83
C ARG A 27 -33.96 19.54 8.72
N VAL A 28 -33.75 18.96 7.52
CA VAL A 28 -33.17 19.65 6.36
C VAL A 28 -34.27 19.99 5.39
N ASP A 29 -34.60 21.27 5.29
CA ASP A 29 -35.73 21.73 4.47
C ASP A 29 -35.31 22.01 3.02
N GLN A 30 -34.15 22.62 2.81
CA GLN A 30 -33.70 23.09 1.51
C GLN A 30 -32.19 23.03 1.38
N THR A 31 -31.69 22.48 0.28
CA THR A 31 -30.27 22.45 -0.03
C THR A 31 -30.00 23.11 -1.37
N THR A 32 -29.07 24.04 -1.39
CA THR A 32 -28.61 24.74 -2.60
C THR A 32 -27.12 24.55 -2.76
N GLU A 33 -26.71 23.93 -3.84
CA GLU A 33 -25.29 23.80 -4.17
C GLU A 33 -24.77 25.08 -4.81
N ILE A 34 -23.61 25.55 -4.35
CA ILE A 34 -22.91 26.72 -4.88
C ILE A 34 -21.62 26.19 -5.54
N ALA A 35 -21.70 26.03 -6.86
CA ALA A 35 -20.65 25.38 -7.66
C ALA A 35 -19.24 25.95 -7.33
N GLY A 36 -18.29 25.07 -7.02
CA GLY A 36 -16.93 25.41 -6.69
C GLY A 36 -16.70 26.09 -5.34
N HIS A 37 -17.75 26.23 -4.50
CA HIS A 37 -17.70 26.94 -3.22
C HIS A 37 -18.18 26.06 -2.05
N GLY A 38 -19.25 25.29 -2.23
CA GLY A 38 -19.86 24.47 -1.19
C GLY A 38 -21.38 24.48 -1.29
N ILE A 39 -22.07 24.35 -0.14
CA ILE A 39 -23.53 24.27 -0.06
C ILE A 39 -24.11 25.26 0.94
N ALA A 40 -25.32 25.72 0.66
CA ALA A 40 -26.17 26.46 1.58
C ALA A 40 -27.41 25.60 1.91
N VAL A 41 -27.70 25.38 3.18
CA VAL A 41 -28.76 24.48 3.64
C VAL A 41 -29.61 25.18 4.70
N LEU A 42 -30.93 24.94 4.69
CA LEU A 42 -31.79 25.29 5.81
C LEU A 42 -31.92 24.08 6.75
N VAL A 43 -31.44 24.22 7.95
CA VAL A 43 -31.55 23.22 9.02
C VAL A 43 -32.40 23.81 10.15
N ASP A 44 -33.53 23.20 10.45
CA ASP A 44 -34.52 23.73 11.40
C ASP A 44 -34.89 25.20 11.11
N GLY A 45 -35.08 25.55 9.83
CA GLY A 45 -35.38 26.90 9.36
C GLY A 45 -34.24 27.92 9.46
N ARG A 46 -33.01 27.49 9.80
CA ARG A 46 -31.85 28.35 9.93
C ARG A 46 -30.83 28.10 8.82
N LYS A 47 -30.31 29.19 8.20
CA LYS A 47 -29.31 29.08 7.12
C LYS A 47 -27.98 28.58 7.68
N VAL A 48 -27.50 27.46 7.14
CA VAL A 48 -26.18 26.88 7.40
C VAL A 48 -25.41 26.85 6.09
N LEU A 49 -24.17 27.33 6.11
CA LEU A 49 -23.23 27.32 5.00
C LEU A 49 -22.11 26.35 5.33
N VAL A 50 -21.80 25.49 4.35
CA VAL A 50 -20.70 24.51 4.44
C VAL A 50 -19.90 24.57 3.14
N GLY A 51 -18.61 24.88 3.22
CA GLY A 51 -17.78 25.00 2.03
C GLY A 51 -16.39 25.54 2.28
N ASN A 52 -15.73 25.96 1.21
CA ASN A 52 -14.35 26.46 1.25
C ASN A 52 -14.29 27.95 1.66
N GLU A 53 -13.05 28.48 1.80
CA GLU A 53 -12.83 29.90 2.10
C GLU A 53 -13.54 30.86 1.14
N LYS A 54 -13.65 30.48 -0.16
CA LYS A 54 -14.29 31.32 -1.17
C LYS A 54 -15.76 31.53 -0.83
N LEU A 55 -16.44 30.51 -0.27
CA LEU A 55 -17.80 30.63 0.21
C LEU A 55 -17.91 31.61 1.36
N MET A 56 -17.04 31.51 2.36
CA MET A 56 -17.04 32.42 3.52
C MET A 56 -16.80 33.87 3.09
N LYS A 57 -15.83 34.11 2.22
CA LYS A 57 -15.54 35.45 1.66
C LYS A 57 -16.71 36.00 0.85
N LYS A 58 -17.35 35.18 0.02
CA LYS A 58 -18.51 35.58 -0.81
C LYS A 58 -19.71 35.97 0.02
N GLU A 59 -19.97 35.27 1.11
CA GLU A 59 -21.09 35.53 2.02
C GLU A 59 -20.74 36.58 3.12
N GLY A 60 -19.53 37.19 3.08
CA GLY A 60 -19.09 38.22 4.00
C GLY A 60 -18.94 37.75 5.44
N ILE A 61 -18.58 36.49 5.64
CA ILE A 61 -18.41 35.88 6.95
C ILE A 61 -16.95 36.01 7.38
N ASP A 62 -16.72 36.60 8.53
CA ASP A 62 -15.39 36.62 9.17
C ASP A 62 -15.10 35.21 9.69
N PHE A 63 -13.99 34.61 9.28
CA PHE A 63 -13.57 33.29 9.67
C PHE A 63 -12.07 33.27 10.01
N VAL A 64 -11.68 32.26 10.76
CA VAL A 64 -10.26 31.99 11.05
C VAL A 64 -9.77 30.99 10.01
N PRO A 65 -8.73 31.33 9.22
CA PRO A 65 -8.09 30.38 8.31
C PRO A 65 -7.56 29.18 9.09
N ASP A 66 -7.64 28.02 8.46
CA ASP A 66 -7.16 26.76 9.03
C ASP A 66 -6.00 26.26 8.16
N ASP A 67 -4.81 26.21 8.74
CA ASP A 67 -3.56 25.85 8.06
C ASP A 67 -3.25 24.33 8.12
N HIS A 68 -4.20 23.50 8.57
CA HIS A 68 -4.01 22.06 8.58
C HIS A 68 -3.89 21.50 7.16
N VAL A 69 -3.00 20.54 7.00
CA VAL A 69 -2.79 19.85 5.71
C VAL A 69 -3.99 18.94 5.44
N GLY A 70 -4.76 19.27 4.39
CA GLY A 70 -5.96 18.52 4.02
C GLY A 70 -6.98 19.40 3.30
N THR A 71 -8.19 18.84 3.12
CA THR A 71 -9.34 19.60 2.61
C THR A 71 -10.09 20.23 3.77
N VAL A 72 -9.98 21.54 3.90
CA VAL A 72 -10.65 22.29 4.96
C VAL A 72 -12.04 22.72 4.51
N VAL A 73 -13.04 22.35 5.30
CA VAL A 73 -14.45 22.72 5.13
C VAL A 73 -14.85 23.65 6.27
N TYR A 74 -15.23 24.88 5.92
CA TYR A 74 -15.68 25.90 6.86
C TYR A 74 -17.20 25.81 7.05
N VAL A 75 -17.65 25.99 8.28
CA VAL A 75 -19.09 25.94 8.65
C VAL A 75 -19.51 27.27 9.27
N ALA A 76 -20.58 27.84 8.73
CA ALA A 76 -21.22 29.01 9.30
C ALA A 76 -22.73 28.84 9.45
N LYS A 77 -23.32 29.47 10.44
CA LYS A 77 -24.76 29.45 10.71
C LYS A 77 -25.26 30.88 10.95
N GLU A 78 -26.30 31.26 10.20
CA GLU A 78 -26.92 32.61 10.31
C GLU A 78 -25.90 33.75 10.25
N GLY A 79 -24.92 33.66 9.32
CA GLY A 79 -23.88 34.67 9.15
C GLY A 79 -22.73 34.61 10.18
N ARG A 80 -22.76 33.65 11.13
CA ARG A 80 -21.73 33.50 12.14
C ARG A 80 -20.87 32.27 11.86
N PHE A 81 -19.57 32.41 11.81
CA PHE A 81 -18.61 31.32 11.73
C PHE A 81 -18.69 30.41 12.95
N LEU A 82 -18.79 29.10 12.74
CA LEU A 82 -18.84 28.10 13.80
C LEU A 82 -17.52 27.36 13.99
N GLY A 83 -16.76 27.15 12.90
CA GLY A 83 -15.51 26.42 12.91
C GLY A 83 -15.21 25.81 11.55
N SER A 84 -14.08 25.11 11.47
CA SER A 84 -13.62 24.35 10.34
C SER A 84 -13.58 22.85 10.65
N VAL A 85 -13.68 22.03 9.61
CA VAL A 85 -13.45 20.59 9.65
C VAL A 85 -12.38 20.31 8.61
N CYS A 86 -11.22 19.84 9.05
CA CYS A 86 -10.15 19.39 8.16
C CYS A 86 -10.35 17.90 7.85
N ILE A 87 -10.38 17.56 6.57
CA ILE A 87 -10.46 16.20 6.08
C ILE A 87 -9.12 15.91 5.44
N SER A 88 -8.41 14.96 5.98
CA SER A 88 -7.13 14.50 5.47
C SER A 88 -7.11 12.99 5.42
N ASP A 89 -6.36 12.45 4.48
CA ASP A 89 -6.09 11.03 4.47
C ASP A 89 -5.31 10.65 5.72
N THR A 90 -5.73 9.55 6.34
CA THR A 90 -5.05 9.01 7.50
C THR A 90 -4.20 7.83 7.09
N VAL A 91 -2.99 7.78 7.62
CA VAL A 91 -2.13 6.61 7.47
C VAL A 91 -2.81 5.41 8.13
N LYS A 92 -2.88 4.28 7.42
CA LYS A 92 -3.46 3.04 7.95
C LYS A 92 -2.75 2.63 9.25
N GLU A 93 -3.54 2.14 10.20
CA GLU A 93 -3.00 1.57 11.44
C GLU A 93 -2.02 0.43 11.12
N GLY A 94 -0.90 0.37 11.82
CA GLY A 94 0.15 -0.63 11.60
C GLY A 94 1.10 -0.33 10.42
N ALA A 95 0.91 0.76 9.66
CA ALA A 95 1.76 1.06 8.52
C ALA A 95 3.22 1.38 8.93
N ARG A 96 3.42 2.08 10.04
CA ARG A 96 4.75 2.37 10.57
C ARG A 96 5.47 1.10 11.03
N GLU A 97 4.74 0.23 11.69
CA GLU A 97 5.22 -1.08 12.13
C GLU A 97 5.61 -1.95 10.93
N ALA A 98 4.83 -1.92 9.85
CA ALA A 98 5.14 -2.63 8.62
C ALA A 98 6.46 -2.15 7.98
N ILE A 99 6.69 -0.83 7.91
CA ILE A 99 7.94 -0.25 7.43
C ILE A 99 9.12 -0.71 8.32
N SER A 100 8.95 -0.68 9.65
CA SER A 100 9.97 -1.16 10.59
C SER A 100 10.30 -2.64 10.36
N GLN A 101 9.29 -3.50 10.24
CA GLN A 101 9.45 -4.92 9.98
C GLN A 101 10.14 -5.19 8.64
N MET A 102 9.83 -4.42 7.59
CA MET A 102 10.53 -4.52 6.31
C MET A 102 12.01 -4.20 6.45
N LYS A 103 12.39 -3.16 7.21
CA LYS A 103 13.79 -2.83 7.49
C LYS A 103 14.48 -3.94 8.30
N GLU A 104 13.82 -4.52 9.30
CA GLU A 104 14.33 -5.66 10.07
C GLU A 104 14.61 -6.90 9.22
N VAL A 105 13.78 -7.19 8.25
CA VAL A 105 14.02 -8.28 7.30
C VAL A 105 15.04 -7.91 6.21
N GLY A 106 15.67 -6.73 6.30
CA GLY A 106 16.79 -6.30 5.48
C GLY A 106 16.40 -5.60 4.17
N VAL A 107 15.22 -4.99 4.11
CA VAL A 107 14.92 -3.98 3.09
C VAL A 107 15.78 -2.76 3.39
N LYS A 108 16.59 -2.33 2.41
CA LYS A 108 17.57 -1.27 2.58
C LYS A 108 16.99 0.12 2.55
N LYS A 109 15.97 0.33 1.70
CA LYS A 109 15.28 1.60 1.53
C LYS A 109 13.78 1.36 1.32
N CYS A 110 12.97 2.16 1.98
CA CYS A 110 11.53 2.27 1.76
C CYS A 110 11.25 3.65 1.18
N ILE A 111 10.73 3.69 -0.05
CA ILE A 111 10.52 4.90 -0.82
C ILE A 111 9.03 5.02 -1.15
N MET A 112 8.46 6.21 -1.01
CA MET A 112 7.07 6.48 -1.39
C MET A 112 7.02 7.27 -2.71
N LEU A 113 6.16 6.82 -3.63
CA LEU A 113 5.82 7.52 -4.86
C LEU A 113 4.35 7.92 -4.81
N THR A 114 4.05 9.22 -4.75
CA THR A 114 2.68 9.71 -4.60
C THR A 114 2.34 10.84 -5.57
N GLY A 115 1.07 10.92 -5.95
CA GLY A 115 0.52 12.08 -6.66
C GLY A 115 0.15 13.25 -5.76
N ASP A 116 0.22 13.08 -4.43
CA ASP A 116 -0.12 14.11 -3.46
C ASP A 116 0.87 15.27 -3.48
N ARG A 117 0.46 16.37 -2.83
CA ARG A 117 1.30 17.56 -2.68
C ARG A 117 2.50 17.28 -1.78
N GLU A 118 3.57 18.05 -1.99
CA GLU A 118 4.83 17.95 -1.28
C GLU A 118 4.65 17.94 0.25
N GLU A 119 3.82 18.86 0.78
CA GLU A 119 3.63 19.00 2.23
C GLU A 119 2.96 17.76 2.84
N ALA A 120 1.95 17.19 2.15
CA ALA A 120 1.27 15.97 2.59
C ALA A 120 2.20 14.75 2.54
N ALA A 121 2.96 14.64 1.45
CA ALA A 121 3.93 13.55 1.28
C ALA A 121 5.04 13.59 2.34
N ALA A 122 5.56 14.78 2.65
CA ALA A 122 6.58 14.97 3.67
C ALA A 122 6.09 14.54 5.06
N ASP A 123 4.87 14.95 5.44
CA ASP A 123 4.25 14.58 6.73
C ASP A 123 4.08 13.06 6.85
N VAL A 124 3.55 12.41 5.81
CA VAL A 124 3.38 10.95 5.78
C VAL A 124 4.72 10.24 5.83
N ALA A 125 5.72 10.68 5.05
CA ALA A 125 7.05 10.08 5.04
C ALA A 125 7.73 10.15 6.41
N GLN A 126 7.59 11.29 7.10
CA GLN A 126 8.12 11.47 8.46
C GLN A 126 7.40 10.57 9.46
N LYS A 127 6.07 10.52 9.43
CA LYS A 127 5.25 9.67 10.32
C LYS A 127 5.58 8.19 10.17
N LEU A 128 5.80 7.74 8.95
CA LEU A 128 6.11 6.34 8.63
C LEU A 128 7.60 5.99 8.81
N GLY A 129 8.49 6.98 8.86
CA GLY A 129 9.93 6.76 8.90
C GLY A 129 10.48 6.21 7.58
N LEU A 130 9.97 6.72 6.45
CA LEU A 130 10.46 6.39 5.12
C LEU A 130 11.83 7.00 4.88
N ASP A 131 12.61 6.38 3.99
CA ASP A 131 13.97 6.84 3.67
C ASP A 131 13.98 7.91 2.59
N GLU A 132 12.95 7.91 1.72
CA GLU A 132 12.84 8.81 0.58
C GLU A 132 11.36 8.90 0.14
N TYR A 133 10.96 10.02 -0.46
CA TYR A 133 9.65 10.15 -1.08
C TYR A 133 9.72 11.06 -2.31
N HIS A 134 8.82 10.85 -3.25
CA HIS A 134 8.62 11.68 -4.43
C HIS A 134 7.15 12.03 -4.54
N ALA A 135 6.83 13.32 -4.55
CA ALA A 135 5.49 13.87 -4.53
C ALA A 135 5.08 14.46 -5.89
N GLY A 136 3.79 14.73 -6.06
CA GLY A 136 3.25 15.39 -7.25
C GLY A 136 3.39 14.58 -8.55
N LEU A 137 3.54 13.27 -8.47
CA LEU A 137 3.79 12.41 -9.61
C LEU A 137 2.50 12.08 -10.37
N LEU A 138 2.52 12.27 -11.67
CA LEU A 138 1.55 11.67 -12.57
C LEU A 138 1.85 10.17 -12.78
N PRO A 139 0.90 9.36 -13.29
CA PRO A 139 1.12 7.93 -13.50
C PRO A 139 2.37 7.61 -14.36
N GLY A 140 2.65 8.40 -15.40
CA GLY A 140 3.86 8.27 -16.20
C GLY A 140 5.14 8.58 -15.43
N ASP A 141 5.12 9.61 -14.58
CA ASP A 141 6.26 10.01 -13.77
C ASP A 141 6.66 8.94 -12.75
N LYS A 142 5.68 8.16 -12.24
CA LYS A 142 5.96 7.02 -11.37
C LYS A 142 6.80 5.95 -12.07
N VAL A 143 6.50 5.65 -13.34
CA VAL A 143 7.27 4.70 -14.16
C VAL A 143 8.70 5.22 -14.33
N ASP A 144 8.88 6.49 -14.70
CA ASP A 144 10.18 7.11 -14.86
C ASP A 144 11.01 7.10 -13.58
N GLN A 145 10.37 7.31 -12.41
CA GLN A 145 11.05 7.22 -11.11
C GLN A 145 11.49 5.79 -10.80
N VAL A 146 10.65 4.79 -11.06
CA VAL A 146 11.02 3.39 -10.89
C VAL A 146 12.18 3.01 -11.80
N GLU A 147 12.23 3.49 -13.04
CA GLU A 147 13.37 3.26 -13.95
C GLU A 147 14.68 3.90 -13.44
N LYS A 148 14.62 5.11 -12.91
CA LYS A 148 15.78 5.75 -12.26
C LYS A 148 16.27 4.96 -11.05
N LEU A 149 15.35 4.47 -10.22
CA LEU A 149 15.68 3.64 -9.05
C LEU A 149 16.28 2.30 -9.49
N LEU A 150 15.77 1.67 -10.56
CA LEU A 150 16.33 0.45 -11.14
C LEU A 150 17.75 0.68 -11.69
N ALA A 151 18.00 1.81 -12.32
CA ALA A 151 19.32 2.16 -12.86
C ALA A 151 20.35 2.47 -11.75
N SER A 152 19.90 3.02 -10.62
CA SER A 152 20.76 3.42 -9.49
C SER A 152 20.99 2.34 -8.44
N LYS A 153 20.22 1.25 -8.45
CA LYS A 153 20.37 0.17 -7.48
C LYS A 153 21.66 -0.62 -7.66
N SER A 154 22.16 -1.24 -6.59
CA SER A 154 23.29 -2.16 -6.68
C SER A 154 22.92 -3.44 -7.43
N GLU A 155 23.86 -4.06 -8.15
CA GLU A 155 23.63 -5.28 -8.95
C GLU A 155 22.95 -6.42 -8.18
N ASN A 156 23.26 -6.57 -6.90
CA ASN A 156 22.72 -7.62 -6.05
C ASN A 156 21.43 -7.23 -5.30
N SER A 157 20.87 -6.04 -5.54
CA SER A 157 19.60 -5.63 -4.96
C SER A 157 18.45 -5.78 -5.94
N LYS A 158 17.25 -5.94 -5.40
CA LYS A 158 16.01 -5.99 -6.14
C LYS A 158 15.11 -4.85 -5.70
N LEU A 159 14.39 -4.26 -6.65
CA LEU A 159 13.39 -3.25 -6.42
C LEU A 159 12.01 -3.92 -6.44
N ALA A 160 11.30 -3.87 -5.32
CA ALA A 160 9.90 -4.24 -5.26
C ALA A 160 9.03 -2.98 -5.30
N PHE A 161 7.99 -3.00 -6.11
CA PHE A 161 6.96 -1.96 -6.13
C PHE A 161 5.66 -2.53 -5.56
N VAL A 162 5.02 -1.77 -4.68
CA VAL A 162 3.74 -2.14 -4.05
C VAL A 162 2.69 -1.12 -4.50
N GLY A 163 1.61 -1.59 -5.07
CA GLY A 163 0.51 -0.75 -5.55
C GLY A 163 -0.84 -1.45 -5.42
N ASP A 164 -1.92 -0.68 -5.45
CA ASP A 164 -3.30 -1.17 -5.26
C ASP A 164 -4.24 -0.84 -6.42
N GLY A 165 -3.82 0.00 -7.36
CA GLY A 165 -4.69 0.56 -8.39
C GLY A 165 -4.38 0.18 -9.83
N ILE A 166 -5.37 0.41 -10.71
CA ILE A 166 -5.23 0.28 -12.16
C ILE A 166 -4.08 1.14 -12.70
N ASN A 167 -3.91 2.32 -12.13
CA ASN A 167 -2.88 3.28 -12.52
C ASN A 167 -1.47 2.81 -12.21
N ASP A 168 -1.31 1.85 -11.31
CA ASP A 168 -0.02 1.32 -10.89
C ASP A 168 0.39 0.05 -11.69
N ALA A 169 -0.51 -0.53 -12.51
CA ALA A 169 -0.21 -1.72 -13.30
C ALA A 169 1.04 -1.58 -14.19
N PRO A 170 1.28 -0.44 -14.90
CA PRO A 170 2.51 -0.25 -15.67
C PRO A 170 3.77 -0.23 -14.79
N VAL A 171 3.66 0.29 -13.57
CA VAL A 171 4.77 0.39 -12.60
C VAL A 171 5.06 -0.98 -11.99
N LEU A 172 4.02 -1.74 -11.64
CA LEU A 172 4.12 -3.12 -11.13
C LEU A 172 4.88 -4.01 -12.11
N THR A 173 4.52 -3.95 -13.39
CA THR A 173 5.19 -4.73 -14.45
C THR A 173 6.65 -4.32 -14.67
N ARG A 174 7.00 -3.06 -14.38
CA ARG A 174 8.35 -2.53 -14.63
C ARG A 174 9.34 -2.84 -13.53
N ALA A 175 8.88 -3.01 -12.29
CA ALA A 175 9.71 -3.34 -11.14
C ALA A 175 10.38 -4.72 -11.28
N ASP A 176 11.45 -5.00 -10.50
CA ASP A 176 11.99 -6.37 -10.42
C ASP A 176 11.00 -7.34 -9.77
N VAL A 177 10.11 -6.83 -8.91
CA VAL A 177 9.02 -7.58 -8.28
C VAL A 177 7.84 -6.63 -8.09
N GLY A 178 6.73 -6.91 -8.75
CA GLY A 178 5.45 -6.20 -8.56
C GLY A 178 4.62 -6.89 -7.48
N ILE A 179 4.13 -6.13 -6.50
CA ILE A 179 3.27 -6.61 -5.42
C ILE A 179 1.96 -5.84 -5.47
N ALA A 180 0.85 -6.53 -5.75
CA ALA A 180 -0.48 -5.92 -5.74
C ALA A 180 -1.19 -6.16 -4.40
N MET A 181 -1.94 -5.15 -3.93
CA MET A 181 -2.85 -5.25 -2.79
C MET A 181 -4.21 -5.75 -3.29
N GLY A 182 -4.70 -6.89 -2.75
CA GLY A 182 -5.74 -7.68 -3.41
C GLY A 182 -7.19 -7.37 -3.06
N SER A 183 -7.52 -6.75 -1.92
CA SER A 183 -8.94 -6.57 -1.55
C SER A 183 -9.66 -5.45 -2.32
N LEU A 184 -8.90 -4.47 -2.81
CA LEU A 184 -9.37 -3.36 -3.65
C LEU A 184 -8.58 -3.25 -4.96
N GLY A 185 -7.61 -4.17 -5.18
CA GLY A 185 -6.80 -4.21 -6.39
C GLY A 185 -7.68 -4.44 -7.62
N SER A 186 -7.47 -3.64 -8.66
CA SER A 186 -8.12 -3.90 -9.93
C SER A 186 -7.61 -5.22 -10.53
N ASP A 187 -8.45 -5.89 -11.31
CA ASP A 187 -8.04 -7.10 -12.05
C ASP A 187 -6.75 -6.84 -12.84
N ALA A 188 -6.58 -5.64 -13.40
CA ALA A 188 -5.37 -5.25 -14.13
C ALA A 188 -4.12 -5.18 -13.23
N ALA A 189 -4.22 -4.70 -11.99
CA ALA A 189 -3.09 -4.70 -11.05
C ALA A 189 -2.73 -6.10 -10.59
N ILE A 190 -3.75 -6.95 -10.35
CA ILE A 190 -3.55 -8.36 -9.99
C ILE A 190 -2.86 -9.12 -11.13
N GLU A 191 -3.25 -8.89 -12.39
CA GLU A 191 -2.66 -9.54 -13.56
C GLU A 191 -1.21 -9.06 -13.82
N ALA A 192 -0.90 -7.81 -13.47
CA ALA A 192 0.42 -7.21 -13.65
C ALA A 192 1.44 -7.55 -12.56
N ALA A 193 1.00 -8.12 -11.43
CA ALA A 193 1.84 -8.35 -10.27
C ALA A 193 2.43 -9.75 -10.21
N ASP A 194 3.66 -9.87 -9.68
CA ASP A 194 4.30 -11.17 -9.37
C ASP A 194 3.77 -11.77 -8.06
N VAL A 195 3.32 -10.91 -7.15
CA VAL A 195 2.79 -11.28 -5.83
C VAL A 195 1.50 -10.52 -5.58
N VAL A 196 0.47 -11.21 -5.11
CA VAL A 196 -0.80 -10.59 -4.70
C VAL A 196 -1.03 -10.83 -3.22
N LEU A 197 -1.22 -9.76 -2.47
CA LEU A 197 -1.68 -9.81 -1.08
C LEU A 197 -3.20 -9.77 -1.08
N MET A 198 -3.84 -10.86 -0.65
CA MET A 198 -5.30 -11.04 -0.73
C MET A 198 -6.09 -10.15 0.24
N ASP A 199 -5.41 -9.46 1.12
CA ASP A 199 -5.94 -8.47 2.04
C ASP A 199 -5.08 -7.19 2.02
N ASP A 200 -5.58 -6.11 2.62
CA ASP A 200 -4.89 -4.82 2.64
C ASP A 200 -3.85 -4.68 3.76
N ASP A 201 -3.33 -5.80 4.24
CA ASP A 201 -2.35 -5.81 5.33
C ASP A 201 -0.91 -5.71 4.79
N ILE A 202 -0.35 -4.50 4.82
CA ILE A 202 1.02 -4.25 4.37
C ILE A 202 2.09 -4.93 5.24
N GLN A 203 1.77 -5.36 6.47
CA GLN A 203 2.71 -6.11 7.32
C GLN A 203 3.09 -7.47 6.68
N LYS A 204 2.21 -8.00 5.83
CA LYS A 204 2.47 -9.25 5.11
C LYS A 204 3.61 -9.17 4.09
N ILE A 205 4.01 -7.96 3.66
CA ILE A 205 5.18 -7.78 2.80
C ILE A 205 6.45 -8.32 3.49
N ALA A 206 6.64 -8.03 4.79
CA ALA A 206 7.76 -8.58 5.54
C ALA A 206 7.71 -10.12 5.62
N SER A 207 6.51 -10.69 5.76
CA SER A 207 6.30 -12.14 5.74
C SER A 207 6.63 -12.75 4.39
N VAL A 208 6.24 -12.12 3.27
CA VAL A 208 6.61 -12.56 1.90
C VAL A 208 8.13 -12.63 1.75
N VAL A 209 8.87 -11.62 2.22
CA VAL A 209 10.35 -11.60 2.18
C VAL A 209 10.93 -12.75 2.99
N LYS A 210 10.42 -13.01 4.20
CA LYS A 210 10.86 -14.12 5.06
C LYS A 210 10.61 -15.47 4.40
N ILE A 211 9.39 -15.69 3.87
CA ILE A 211 9.00 -16.93 3.18
C ILE A 211 9.90 -17.16 1.97
N SER A 212 10.10 -16.16 1.13
CA SER A 212 10.96 -16.24 -0.06
C SER A 212 12.39 -16.66 0.30
N ARG A 213 13.01 -16.00 1.30
CA ARG A 213 14.36 -16.36 1.76
C ARG A 213 14.45 -17.77 2.31
N LYS A 214 13.45 -18.20 3.07
CA LYS A 214 13.37 -19.57 3.59
C LYS A 214 13.28 -20.59 2.47
N THR A 215 12.42 -20.33 1.49
CA THR A 215 12.25 -21.18 0.32
C THR A 215 13.55 -21.31 -0.47
N LEU A 216 14.20 -20.20 -0.78
CA LEU A 216 15.50 -20.20 -1.47
C LEU A 216 16.57 -20.95 -0.70
N LYS A 217 16.60 -20.86 0.65
CA LYS A 217 17.52 -21.63 1.48
C LYS A 217 17.27 -23.12 1.35
N ILE A 218 16.01 -23.55 1.37
CA ILE A 218 15.64 -24.97 1.19
C ILE A 218 16.03 -25.45 -0.21
N VAL A 219 15.75 -24.66 -1.25
CA VAL A 219 16.14 -24.98 -2.64
C VAL A 219 17.66 -25.17 -2.76
N LYS A 220 18.45 -24.22 -2.21
CA LYS A 220 19.93 -24.34 -2.20
C LYS A 220 20.40 -25.59 -1.46
N GLN A 221 19.80 -25.92 -0.32
CA GLN A 221 20.11 -27.14 0.42
C GLN A 221 19.88 -28.39 -0.43
N ASN A 222 18.72 -28.46 -1.11
CA ASN A 222 18.37 -29.59 -1.96
C ASN A 222 19.34 -29.72 -3.15
N ILE A 223 19.67 -28.62 -3.82
CA ILE A 223 20.62 -28.63 -4.95
C ILE A 223 22.00 -29.12 -4.50
N VAL A 224 22.54 -28.52 -3.43
CA VAL A 224 23.88 -28.89 -2.92
C VAL A 224 23.89 -30.35 -2.48
N PHE A 225 22.85 -30.79 -1.77
CA PHE A 225 22.73 -32.21 -1.34
C PHE A 225 22.68 -33.14 -2.51
N ALA A 226 21.84 -32.90 -3.51
CA ALA A 226 21.70 -33.74 -4.68
C ALA A 226 23.00 -33.85 -5.50
N LEU A 227 23.66 -32.72 -5.71
CA LEU A 227 24.95 -32.69 -6.43
C LEU A 227 26.06 -33.40 -5.66
N ALA A 228 26.12 -33.21 -4.32
CA ALA A 228 27.12 -33.87 -3.50
C ALA A 228 26.97 -35.39 -3.52
N VAL A 229 25.74 -35.90 -3.35
CA VAL A 229 25.49 -37.36 -3.40
C VAL A 229 25.84 -37.93 -4.79
N LYS A 230 25.42 -37.25 -5.87
CA LYS A 230 25.76 -37.67 -7.24
C LYS A 230 27.28 -37.68 -7.47
N ALA A 231 28.00 -36.67 -7.01
CA ALA A 231 29.45 -36.61 -7.13
C ALA A 231 30.14 -37.80 -6.39
N VAL A 232 29.68 -38.08 -5.16
CA VAL A 232 30.22 -39.22 -4.37
C VAL A 232 29.99 -40.53 -5.09
N VAL A 233 28.75 -40.80 -5.58
CA VAL A 233 28.44 -42.05 -6.26
C VAL A 233 29.21 -42.18 -7.58
N LEU A 234 29.41 -41.09 -8.33
CA LEU A 234 30.26 -41.12 -9.54
C LEU A 234 31.72 -41.45 -9.23
N ILE A 235 32.28 -40.90 -8.16
CA ILE A 235 33.65 -41.22 -7.71
C ILE A 235 33.74 -42.68 -7.31
N MET A 236 32.79 -43.17 -6.53
CA MET A 236 32.72 -44.60 -6.13
C MET A 236 32.62 -45.49 -7.35
N GLY A 237 31.80 -45.12 -8.36
CA GLY A 237 31.69 -45.86 -9.62
C GLY A 237 33.02 -45.91 -10.40
N ALA A 238 33.72 -44.77 -10.48
CA ALA A 238 35.04 -44.72 -11.13
C ALA A 238 36.10 -45.54 -10.42
N LEU A 239 35.99 -45.74 -9.12
CA LEU A 239 36.86 -46.62 -8.32
C LEU A 239 36.42 -48.08 -8.30
N GLY A 240 35.33 -48.44 -8.97
CA GLY A 240 34.77 -49.80 -8.98
C GLY A 240 34.11 -50.19 -7.67
N LEU A 241 33.78 -49.28 -6.80
CA LEU A 241 33.20 -49.49 -5.47
C LEU A 241 31.67 -49.34 -5.45
N ALA A 242 31.07 -48.76 -6.49
CA ALA A 242 29.62 -48.56 -6.58
C ALA A 242 28.96 -49.67 -7.42
N ASN A 243 27.76 -50.06 -6.99
CA ASN A 243 26.88 -50.94 -7.75
C ASN A 243 25.58 -50.24 -8.16
N MET A 244 24.68 -50.94 -8.80
CA MET A 244 23.43 -50.38 -9.31
C MET A 244 22.52 -49.77 -8.22
N TRP A 245 22.57 -50.30 -6.98
CA TRP A 245 21.71 -49.81 -5.90
C TRP A 245 22.10 -48.42 -5.40
N GLU A 246 23.39 -48.12 -5.28
CA GLU A 246 23.88 -46.78 -4.93
C GLU A 246 23.52 -45.77 -6.02
N ALA A 247 23.59 -46.16 -7.29
CA ALA A 247 23.18 -45.30 -8.40
C ALA A 247 21.68 -45.00 -8.37
N VAL A 248 20.83 -45.98 -8.13
CA VAL A 248 19.37 -45.83 -7.99
C VAL A 248 19.07 -44.96 -6.76
N PHE A 249 19.75 -45.18 -5.64
CA PHE A 249 19.58 -44.30 -4.46
C PHE A 249 19.96 -42.85 -4.75
N ALA A 250 21.05 -42.60 -5.45
CA ALA A 250 21.50 -41.26 -5.81
C ALA A 250 20.52 -40.53 -6.73
N ASP A 251 19.70 -41.24 -7.46
CA ASP A 251 18.72 -40.67 -8.38
C ASP A 251 17.32 -40.52 -7.76
N VAL A 252 16.76 -41.64 -7.27
CA VAL A 252 15.38 -41.67 -6.73
C VAL A 252 15.36 -41.33 -5.25
N GLY A 253 16.22 -41.93 -4.43
CA GLY A 253 16.24 -41.73 -2.98
C GLY A 253 16.54 -40.27 -2.60
N VAL A 254 17.49 -39.65 -3.28
CA VAL A 254 17.81 -38.22 -3.07
C VAL A 254 16.65 -37.30 -3.42
N SER A 255 15.91 -37.64 -4.50
CA SER A 255 14.72 -36.87 -4.89
C SER A 255 13.62 -36.93 -3.82
N VAL A 256 13.38 -38.11 -3.23
CA VAL A 256 12.43 -38.27 -2.12
C VAL A 256 12.86 -37.45 -0.90
N LEU A 257 14.14 -37.51 -0.53
CA LEU A 257 14.68 -36.71 0.60
C LEU A 257 14.57 -35.21 0.33
N ALA A 258 14.80 -34.77 -0.91
CA ALA A 258 14.64 -33.38 -1.31
C ALA A 258 13.17 -32.89 -1.19
N ILE A 259 12.21 -33.74 -1.57
CA ILE A 259 10.77 -33.46 -1.40
C ILE A 259 10.42 -33.34 0.09
N LEU A 260 10.87 -34.27 0.93
CA LEU A 260 10.64 -34.21 2.38
C LEU A 260 11.25 -32.93 3.00
N ASN A 261 12.44 -32.54 2.55
CA ASN A 261 13.03 -31.27 2.98
C ASN A 261 12.21 -30.05 2.50
N ALA A 262 11.69 -30.10 1.25
CA ALA A 262 10.86 -29.03 0.69
C ALA A 262 9.52 -28.84 1.46
N MET A 263 8.94 -29.93 2.01
CA MET A 263 7.73 -29.83 2.85
C MET A 263 7.90 -28.94 4.09
N ARG A 264 9.13 -28.64 4.50
CA ARG A 264 9.41 -27.67 5.58
C ARG A 264 8.96 -26.24 5.22
N ALA A 265 8.83 -25.95 3.93
CA ALA A 265 8.28 -24.65 3.49
C ALA A 265 6.80 -24.49 3.86
N LEU A 266 6.01 -25.58 3.79
CA LEU A 266 4.58 -25.58 4.11
C LEU A 266 4.28 -25.27 5.60
N LYS A 267 5.20 -25.59 6.50
CA LYS A 267 5.05 -25.37 7.94
C LYS A 267 5.48 -23.97 8.39
N TYR A 268 6.03 -23.18 7.49
CA TYR A 268 6.53 -21.86 7.81
C TYR A 268 5.42 -20.82 7.63
N LYS A 269 5.07 -20.13 8.69
CA LYS A 269 3.97 -19.15 8.72
C LYS A 269 4.45 -17.67 8.66
N GLY A 270 5.70 -17.41 8.31
CA GLY A 270 6.23 -16.05 8.18
C GLY A 270 6.56 -15.34 9.49
#